data_0030cd93a1bc7e3ba78c57c927b0f19a
#
_entry.id   0030cd93a1bc7e3ba78c57c927b0f19a
#
_cell.length_a   1.000
_cell.length_b   1.000
_cell.length_c   1.000
_cell.angle_alpha   90.00
_cell.angle_beta   90.00
_cell.angle_gamma   90.00
#
_symmetry.space_group_name_H-M   'P 1'
#
loop_
_entity.id
_entity.type
_entity.pdbx_description
1 polymer ?
#
loop_
_entity_poly.entity_id
_entity_poly.type
_entity_poly.pdbx_seq_one_letter_code
_entity_poly.pdbx_strand_id
1 'polypeptide(L)' 'MVKANVTVHLKPGVSDPEGANTTKALHLLGFPSVKSAHTTRVWTIELDGRNKAEAKAEVERMCKRLLTNPVIHDYTIEIQ' A
#
# COMPACT_ATOMS: atom_id res chain seq x y z
N MET A 1 8.81 -13.92 -16.77
CA MET A 1 8.15 -12.69 -16.29
C MET A 1 8.16 -12.66 -14.77
N VAL A 2 8.53 -11.55 -14.20
CA VAL A 2 8.56 -11.37 -12.74
C VAL A 2 7.36 -10.54 -12.31
N LYS A 3 6.70 -10.97 -11.26
CA LYS A 3 5.55 -10.25 -10.71
C LYS A 3 5.93 -9.67 -9.35
N ALA A 4 5.68 -8.40 -9.15
CA ALA A 4 5.92 -7.69 -7.90
C ALA A 4 4.61 -7.19 -7.32
N ASN A 5 4.39 -7.43 -6.03
CA ASN A 5 3.28 -6.83 -5.30
C ASN A 5 3.84 -5.77 -4.37
N VAL A 6 3.39 -4.54 -4.58
CA VAL A 6 3.79 -3.40 -3.75
C VAL A 6 2.60 -2.99 -2.89
N THR A 7 2.74 -3.12 -1.59
CA THR A 7 1.72 -2.69 -0.64
C THR A 7 2.11 -1.33 -0.07
N VAL A 8 1.25 -0.33 -0.26
CA VAL A 8 1.49 1.06 0.16
C VAL A 8 0.49 1.41 1.26
N HIS A 9 1.01 1.86 2.39
CA HIS A 9 0.18 2.26 3.53
C HIS A 9 0.71 3.55 4.14
N LEU A 10 -0.16 4.24 4.87
CA LEU A 10 0.20 5.49 5.53
C LEU A 10 1.10 5.22 6.75
N LYS A 11 2.06 6.10 6.97
CA LYS A 11 2.89 6.06 8.17
C LYS A 11 2.04 6.31 9.41
N PRO A 12 2.45 5.77 10.58
CA PRO A 12 1.77 6.08 11.84
C PRO A 12 1.68 7.59 12.08
N GLY A 13 0.53 8.04 12.54
CA GLY A 13 0.28 9.44 12.82
C GLY A 13 -0.15 10.29 11.63
N VAL A 14 -0.15 9.73 10.43
CA VAL A 14 -0.66 10.44 9.25
C VAL A 14 -2.17 10.27 9.18
N SER A 15 -2.88 11.36 8.90
CA SER A 15 -4.34 11.35 8.79
C SER A 15 -4.82 10.47 7.64
N ASP A 16 -5.84 9.66 7.92
CA ASP A 16 -6.51 8.82 6.93
C ASP A 16 -8.00 9.12 6.92
N PRO A 17 -8.43 10.19 6.23
CA PRO A 17 -9.85 10.58 6.22
C PRO A 17 -10.78 9.50 5.66
N GLU A 18 -10.33 8.76 4.65
CA GLU A 18 -11.12 7.69 4.05
C GLU A 18 -11.35 6.56 5.06
N GLY A 19 -10.30 6.13 5.75
CA GLY A 19 -10.41 5.12 6.80
C GLY A 19 -11.28 5.58 7.97
N ALA A 20 -11.14 6.83 8.39
CA ALA A 20 -11.96 7.40 9.46
C ALA A 20 -13.44 7.44 9.07
N ASN A 21 -13.76 7.86 7.86
CA ASN A 21 -15.13 7.88 7.38
C ASN A 21 -15.71 6.47 7.25
N THR A 22 -14.92 5.50 6.82
CA THR A 22 -15.34 4.10 6.74
C THR A 22 -15.65 3.54 8.12
N THR A 23 -14.80 3.82 9.11
CA THR A 23 -15.03 3.41 10.50
C THR A 23 -16.38 3.96 11.02
N LYS A 24 -16.62 5.23 10.78
CA LYS A 24 -17.86 5.89 11.20
C LYS A 24 -19.08 5.27 10.50
N ALA A 25 -18.98 5.02 9.21
CA ALA A 25 -20.07 4.41 8.44
C ALA A 25 -20.36 2.99 8.94
N LEU A 26 -19.34 2.22 9.27
CA LEU A 26 -19.53 0.88 9.83
C LEU A 26 -20.24 0.91 11.18
N HIS A 27 -19.92 1.88 12.04
CA HIS A 27 -20.64 2.06 13.30
C HIS A 27 -22.12 2.35 13.07
N LEU A 28 -22.43 3.21 12.10
CA LEU A 28 -23.80 3.55 11.76
C LEU A 28 -24.59 2.38 11.18
N LEU A 29 -23.88 1.45 10.51
CA LEU A 29 -24.51 0.26 9.92
C LEU A 29 -24.67 -0.89 10.93
N GLY A 30 -24.33 -0.70 12.18
CA GLY A 30 -24.52 -1.71 13.20
C GLY A 30 -23.32 -2.56 13.53
N PHE A 31 -22.09 -2.06 13.26
CA PHE A 31 -20.86 -2.76 13.58
C PHE A 31 -20.04 -1.99 14.62
N PRO A 32 -20.53 -1.89 15.86
CA PRO A 32 -19.86 -1.04 16.86
C PRO A 32 -18.53 -1.60 17.37
N SER A 33 -18.22 -2.87 17.09
CA SER A 33 -16.96 -3.48 17.51
C SER A 33 -15.76 -3.08 16.64
N VAL A 34 -16.00 -2.40 15.52
CA VAL A 34 -14.91 -1.92 14.66
C VAL A 34 -14.17 -0.79 15.37
N LYS A 35 -12.87 -0.98 15.61
CA LYS A 35 -12.04 0.05 16.24
C LYS A 35 -11.48 1.04 15.24
N SER A 36 -11.05 0.54 14.09
CA SER A 36 -10.51 1.39 13.04
C SER A 36 -10.56 0.66 11.71
N ALA A 37 -10.57 1.43 10.65
CA ALA A 37 -10.41 0.95 9.29
C ALA A 37 -9.37 1.82 8.60
N HIS A 38 -8.50 1.22 7.82
CA HIS A 38 -7.43 1.93 7.12
C HIS A 38 -7.43 1.56 5.65
N THR A 39 -7.10 2.52 4.81
CA THR A 39 -6.97 2.30 3.38
C THR A 39 -5.54 1.88 3.07
N THR A 40 -5.40 0.78 2.34
CA THR A 40 -4.10 0.29 1.87
C THR A 40 -4.21 0.00 0.39
N ARG A 41 -3.21 0.41 -0.39
CA ARG A 41 -3.16 0.14 -1.82
C ARG A 41 -2.19 -0.99 -2.10
N VAL A 42 -2.55 -1.84 -3.04
CA VAL A 42 -1.65 -2.88 -3.54
C VAL A 42 -1.51 -2.69 -5.05
N TRP A 43 -0.27 -2.54 -5.50
CA TRP A 43 0.06 -2.50 -6.91
C TRP A 43 0.65 -3.83 -7.32
N THR A 44 0.09 -4.47 -8.33
CA THR A 44 0.67 -5.66 -8.94
C THR A 44 1.35 -5.25 -10.22
N ILE A 45 2.66 -5.42 -10.28
CA ILE A 45 3.48 -4.98 -11.40
C ILE A 45 4.13 -6.20 -12.06
N GLU A 46 3.96 -6.31 -13.36
CA GLU A 46 4.60 -7.37 -14.14
C GLU A 46 5.80 -6.80 -14.88
N LEU A 47 6.94 -7.45 -14.73
CA LEU A 47 8.21 -7.04 -15.30
C LEU A 47 8.77 -8.12 -16.21
N ASP A 48 9.36 -7.72 -17.32
CA ASP A 48 9.98 -8.67 -18.25
C ASP A 48 11.25 -9.28 -17.67
N GLY A 49 11.39 -10.57 -17.88
CA GLY A 49 12.56 -11.44 -17.92
C GLY A 49 13.77 -11.16 -17.04
N ARG A 50 13.66 -10.52 -15.91
CA ARG A 50 14.79 -10.19 -15.05
C ARG A 50 14.90 -11.12 -13.86
N ASN A 51 16.07 -11.17 -13.23
CA ASN A 51 16.17 -11.87 -11.96
C ASN A 51 15.48 -11.07 -10.85
N LYS A 52 15.20 -11.75 -9.74
CA LYS A 52 14.42 -11.15 -8.65
C LYS A 52 15.12 -9.96 -8.00
N ALA A 53 16.44 -9.99 -7.88
CA ALA A 53 17.19 -8.90 -7.26
C ALA A 53 17.11 -7.62 -8.09
N GLU A 54 17.27 -7.73 -9.41
CA GLU A 54 17.16 -6.60 -10.32
C GLU A 54 15.72 -6.04 -10.35
N ALA A 55 14.74 -6.94 -10.38
CA ALA A 55 13.34 -6.55 -10.36
C ALA A 55 13.00 -5.78 -9.09
N LYS A 56 13.46 -6.25 -7.94
CA LYS A 56 13.23 -5.58 -6.67
C LYS A 56 13.82 -4.17 -6.65
N ALA A 57 15.06 -4.02 -7.10
CA ALA A 57 15.73 -2.71 -7.17
C ALA A 57 14.97 -1.75 -8.09
N GLU A 58 14.49 -2.23 -9.21
CA GLU A 58 13.71 -1.43 -10.15
C GLU A 58 12.38 -1.00 -9.56
N VAL A 59 11.67 -1.92 -8.90
CA VAL A 59 10.41 -1.61 -8.24
C VAL A 59 10.59 -0.62 -7.10
N GLU A 60 11.69 -0.69 -6.36
CA GLU A 60 12.00 0.30 -5.34
C GLU A 60 12.12 1.70 -5.93
N ARG A 61 12.76 1.82 -7.08
CA ARG A 61 12.84 3.11 -7.77
C ARG A 61 11.46 3.61 -8.21
N MET A 62 10.59 2.70 -8.67
CA MET A 62 9.22 3.06 -9.02
C MET A 62 8.44 3.58 -7.81
N CYS A 63 8.61 2.94 -6.66
CA CYS A 63 7.97 3.38 -5.42
C CYS A 63 8.37 4.80 -5.06
N LYS A 64 9.67 5.08 -5.11
CA LYS A 64 10.19 6.40 -4.74
C LYS A 64 9.78 7.51 -5.71
N ARG A 65 9.60 7.16 -6.97
CA ARG A 65 9.30 8.15 -8.02
C ARG A 65 7.82 8.39 -8.25
N LEU A 66 6.99 7.36 -8.08
CA LEU A 66 5.59 7.45 -8.48
C LEU A 66 4.61 6.81 -7.50
N LEU A 67 4.89 5.58 -7.06
CA LEU A 67 3.89 4.77 -6.37
C LEU A 67 3.62 5.22 -4.94
N THR A 68 4.57 5.88 -4.31
CA THR A 68 4.44 6.35 -2.94
C THR A 68 4.85 7.82 -2.81
N ASN A 69 4.35 8.44 -1.73
CA ASN A 69 4.90 9.70 -1.26
C ASN A 69 5.76 9.38 -0.04
N PRO A 70 7.11 9.49 -0.14
CA PRO A 70 8.00 9.08 0.95
C PRO A 70 7.76 9.81 2.27
N VAL A 71 7.14 10.99 2.22
CA VAL A 71 6.84 11.77 3.43
C VAL A 71 5.74 11.11 4.26
N ILE A 72 4.73 10.53 3.61
CA ILE A 72 3.53 10.03 4.30
C ILE A 72 3.32 8.53 4.18
N HIS A 73 4.05 7.83 3.29
CA HIS A 73 3.83 6.41 3.03
C HIS A 73 5.01 5.55 3.44
N ASP A 74 4.70 4.35 3.95
CA ASP A 74 5.59 3.21 4.00
C ASP A 74 5.13 2.20 2.95
N TYR A 75 6.02 1.33 2.53
CA TYR A 75 5.66 0.30 1.55
C TYR A 75 6.45 -0.98 1.77
N THR A 76 5.88 -2.09 1.30
CA THR A 76 6.56 -3.39 1.24
C THR A 76 6.50 -3.91 -0.18
N ILE A 77 7.53 -4.64 -0.58
CA ILE A 77 7.65 -5.24 -1.91
C ILE A 77 7.78 -6.74 -1.77
N GLU A 78 6.92 -7.47 -2.45
CA GLU A 78 6.98 -8.92 -2.56
C GLU A 78 7.24 -9.31 -4.01
N ILE A 79 8.30 -10.07 -4.26
CA ILE A 79 8.63 -10.55 -5.60
C ILE A 79 8.23 -12.02 -5.73
N GLN A 80 7.51 -12.32 -6.77
CA GLN A 80 7.06 -13.67 -7.09
C GLN A 80 7.73 -14.22 -8.35
#